data_4e39f3d6513d3c8a7215a00d60290003
#
_entry.id   4e39f3d6513d3c8a7215a00d60290003
#
_cell.length_a   1.000
_cell.length_b   1.000
_cell.length_c   1.000
_cell.angle_alpha   90.00
_cell.angle_beta   90.00
_cell.angle_gamma   90.00
#
_symmetry.space_group_name_H-M   'P 1'
#
loop_
_entity.id
_entity.type
_entity.pdbx_description
1 polymer ?
#
loop_
_entity_poly.entity_id
_entity_poly.type
_entity_poly.pdbx_seq_one_letter_code
_entity_poly.pdbx_strand_id
1 'polypeptide(L)'
;MNKIFVKTQNVKNFIGLVENLINKPQNIPKIGLVYGEPGLGKSQTALWLACKYDGIYLRASNLMTGRWLLEEIPRFLTSDNFNIVVKKLKQSPQGIFIDEIDYLMNNYKTIETLRDINDETGSPIIFIGMGLAHRKLERYKHLYDRFSEILKFETFGINDLSRIINQLSEVRFTPDATEYIFSKYNRFRQIVQLINQMENFAKDNNLTEITKEIMEQIL
;
A
#
# COMPACT_ATOMS: atom_id res chain seq x y z
N MET A 1 1.82 -0.97 22.54
CA MET A 1 1.71 -0.23 21.25
C MET A 1 0.26 -0.18 20.80
N ASN A 2 -0.24 0.99 20.45
CA ASN A 2 -1.61 1.22 20.03
C ASN A 2 -1.91 0.62 18.66
N LYS A 3 -3.09 -0.01 18.51
CA LYS A 3 -3.55 -0.58 17.23
C LYS A 3 -4.30 0.48 16.40
N ILE A 4 -3.59 1.49 15.93
CA ILE A 4 -4.16 2.61 15.18
C ILE A 4 -3.54 2.65 13.78
N PHE A 5 -4.35 2.96 12.77
CA PHE A 5 -3.87 3.20 11.41
C PHE A 5 -3.41 4.66 11.25
N VAL A 6 -2.09 4.86 11.16
CA VAL A 6 -1.49 6.20 11.10
C VAL A 6 -1.57 6.78 9.69
N LYS A 7 -2.21 7.93 9.53
CA LYS A 7 -2.34 8.63 8.25
C LYS A 7 -1.14 9.55 8.00
N THR A 8 -0.04 8.98 7.50
CA THR A 8 1.13 9.72 7.00
C THR A 8 0.81 10.47 5.69
N GLN A 9 1.74 11.30 5.20
CA GLN A 9 1.56 11.97 3.91
C GLN A 9 1.42 10.96 2.75
N ASN A 10 2.19 9.87 2.74
CA ASN A 10 2.05 8.79 1.77
C ASN A 10 0.63 8.19 1.77
N VAL A 11 0.07 7.95 2.95
CA VAL A 11 -1.31 7.42 3.10
C VAL A 11 -2.33 8.41 2.53
N LYS A 12 -2.19 9.70 2.83
CA LYS A 12 -3.08 10.74 2.30
C LYS A 12 -3.02 10.82 0.78
N ASN A 13 -1.83 10.77 0.21
CA ASN A 13 -1.63 10.78 -1.24
C ASN A 13 -2.24 9.54 -1.89
N PHE A 14 -2.13 8.35 -1.25
CA PHE A 14 -2.73 7.13 -1.77
C PHE A 14 -4.27 7.17 -1.69
N ILE A 15 -4.84 7.73 -0.62
CA ILE A 15 -6.29 7.98 -0.55
C ILE A 15 -6.73 8.85 -1.74
N GLY A 16 -6.03 9.97 -1.99
CA GLY A 16 -6.33 10.86 -3.11
C GLY A 16 -6.23 10.16 -4.46
N LEU A 17 -5.22 9.33 -4.67
CA LEU A 17 -5.08 8.52 -5.89
C LEU A 17 -6.31 7.63 -6.11
N VAL A 18 -6.74 6.90 -5.08
CA VAL A 18 -7.90 5.99 -5.19
C VAL A 18 -9.18 6.77 -5.45
N GLU A 19 -9.40 7.87 -4.74
CA GLU A 19 -10.56 8.74 -4.92
C GLU A 19 -10.59 9.36 -6.33
N ASN A 20 -9.43 9.78 -6.85
CA ASN A 20 -9.31 10.26 -8.23
C ASN A 20 -9.69 9.16 -9.24
N LEU A 21 -9.19 7.93 -9.06
CA LEU A 21 -9.52 6.81 -9.97
C LEU A 21 -11.02 6.48 -9.93
N ILE A 22 -11.62 6.44 -8.76
CA ILE A 22 -13.06 6.16 -8.61
C ILE A 22 -13.90 7.21 -9.37
N ASN A 23 -13.53 8.48 -9.24
CA ASN A 23 -14.27 9.62 -9.78
C ASN A 23 -13.99 9.91 -11.26
N LYS A 24 -13.01 9.22 -11.91
CA LYS A 24 -12.74 9.43 -13.33
C LYS A 24 -13.94 9.05 -14.22
N PRO A 25 -14.15 9.76 -15.33
CA PRO A 25 -15.12 9.37 -16.37
C PRO A 25 -14.86 7.95 -16.90
N GLN A 26 -15.89 7.31 -17.42
CA GLN A 26 -15.79 5.93 -17.95
C GLN A 26 -14.85 5.76 -19.15
N ASN A 27 -14.66 6.83 -19.93
CA ASN A 27 -13.79 6.83 -21.11
C ASN A 27 -12.30 7.04 -20.77
N ILE A 28 -11.94 7.20 -19.51
CA ILE A 28 -10.56 7.32 -19.06
C ILE A 28 -10.19 6.05 -18.28
N PRO A 29 -9.05 5.41 -18.60
CA PRO A 29 -8.59 4.24 -17.84
C PRO A 29 -8.48 4.55 -16.36
N LYS A 30 -9.04 3.68 -15.52
CA LYS A 30 -9.00 3.81 -14.05
C LYS A 30 -7.91 2.90 -13.48
N ILE A 31 -6.70 3.06 -13.97
CA ILE A 31 -5.55 2.24 -13.59
C ILE A 31 -4.53 3.12 -12.87
N GLY A 32 -4.13 2.70 -11.68
CA GLY A 32 -3.13 3.37 -10.85
C GLY A 32 -1.94 2.50 -10.53
N LEU A 33 -0.79 3.13 -10.32
CA LEU A 33 0.45 2.50 -9.85
C LEU A 33 0.94 3.19 -8.59
N VAL A 34 1.15 2.41 -7.53
CA VAL A 34 1.78 2.86 -6.29
C VAL A 34 3.08 2.09 -6.09
N TYR A 35 4.19 2.77 -6.05
CA TYR A 35 5.49 2.13 -5.92
C TYR A 35 6.41 2.85 -4.93
N GLY A 36 7.51 2.22 -4.54
CA GLY A 36 8.52 2.79 -3.65
C GLY A 36 9.29 1.73 -2.89
N GLU A 37 10.24 2.17 -2.06
CA GLU A 37 11.07 1.28 -1.27
C GLU A 37 10.27 0.33 -0.35
N PRO A 38 10.81 -0.86 -0.04
CA PRO A 38 10.18 -1.78 0.90
C PRO A 38 10.12 -1.17 2.31
N GLY A 39 9.05 -1.52 3.06
CA GLY A 39 8.89 -1.11 4.45
C GLY A 39 8.31 0.29 4.65
N LEU A 40 7.81 0.98 3.61
CA LEU A 40 7.15 2.30 3.70
C LEU A 40 5.64 2.24 4.00
N GLY A 41 5.04 1.05 4.10
CA GLY A 41 3.63 0.88 4.45
C GLY A 41 2.67 0.77 3.27
N LYS A 42 3.13 0.59 2.03
CA LYS A 42 2.28 0.47 0.82
C LYS A 42 1.21 -0.61 0.94
N SER A 43 1.62 -1.86 1.22
CA SER A 43 0.72 -3.02 1.36
C SER A 43 -0.32 -2.82 2.46
N GLN A 44 0.11 -2.29 3.61
CA GLN A 44 -0.79 -2.01 4.74
C GLN A 44 -1.83 -0.96 4.37
N THR A 45 -1.39 0.09 3.65
CA THR A 45 -2.30 1.14 3.17
C THR A 45 -3.26 0.60 2.11
N ALA A 46 -2.79 -0.21 1.18
CA ALA A 46 -3.63 -0.82 0.14
C ALA A 46 -4.71 -1.72 0.75
N LEU A 47 -4.34 -2.57 1.72
CA LEU A 47 -5.29 -3.43 2.43
C LEU A 47 -6.33 -2.60 3.18
N TRP A 48 -5.90 -1.55 3.90
CA TRP A 48 -6.82 -0.65 4.60
C TRP A 48 -7.77 0.07 3.63
N LEU A 49 -7.28 0.52 2.47
CA LEU A 49 -8.12 1.16 1.44
C LEU A 49 -9.09 0.17 0.80
N ALA A 50 -8.66 -1.06 0.52
CA ALA A 50 -9.55 -2.10 0.03
C ALA A 50 -10.70 -2.35 1.01
N CYS A 51 -10.41 -2.47 2.32
CA CYS A 51 -11.47 -2.59 3.32
C CYS A 51 -12.36 -1.34 3.40
N LYS A 52 -11.79 -0.14 3.30
CA LYS A 52 -12.54 1.13 3.40
C LYS A 52 -13.52 1.33 2.24
N TYR A 53 -13.14 0.93 1.03
CA TYR A 53 -13.92 1.14 -0.20
C TYR A 53 -14.61 -0.13 -0.70
N ASP A 54 -14.76 -1.15 0.16
CA ASP A 54 -15.34 -2.47 -0.22
C ASP A 54 -14.71 -3.04 -1.49
N GLY A 55 -13.39 -2.94 -1.57
CA GLY A 55 -12.59 -3.38 -2.72
C GLY A 55 -12.00 -4.77 -2.52
N ILE A 56 -11.47 -5.31 -3.58
CA ILE A 56 -10.82 -6.63 -3.64
C ILE A 56 -9.31 -6.44 -3.47
N TYR A 57 -8.69 -7.11 -2.50
CA TYR A 57 -7.23 -7.10 -2.31
C TYR A 57 -6.64 -8.47 -2.65
N LEU A 58 -5.72 -8.47 -3.60
CA LEU A 58 -4.99 -9.67 -4.04
C LEU A 58 -3.48 -9.43 -3.89
N ARG A 59 -2.78 -10.43 -3.39
CA ARG A 59 -1.32 -10.41 -3.33
C ARG A 59 -0.74 -11.28 -4.43
N ALA A 60 0.01 -10.67 -5.34
CA ALA A 60 0.62 -11.36 -6.46
C ALA A 60 1.70 -12.37 -6.01
N SER A 61 1.85 -13.44 -6.77
CA SER A 61 2.89 -14.44 -6.61
C SER A 61 3.41 -14.88 -7.97
N ASN A 62 4.56 -15.56 -8.00
CA ASN A 62 5.14 -16.11 -9.23
C ASN A 62 4.25 -17.14 -9.95
N LEU A 63 3.29 -17.75 -9.23
CA LEU A 63 2.36 -18.74 -9.76
C LEU A 63 1.08 -18.12 -10.35
N MET A 64 0.89 -16.82 -10.18
CA MET A 64 -0.31 -16.09 -10.61
C MET A 64 -0.33 -15.96 -12.14
N THR A 65 -1.41 -16.42 -12.74
CA THR A 65 -1.69 -16.30 -14.17
C THR A 65 -2.96 -15.49 -14.39
N GLY A 66 -3.21 -15.03 -15.63
CA GLY A 66 -4.47 -14.38 -15.98
C GLY A 66 -5.67 -15.27 -15.65
N ARG A 67 -5.58 -16.58 -15.92
CA ARG A 67 -6.63 -17.55 -15.57
C ARG A 67 -6.86 -17.60 -14.06
N TRP A 68 -5.82 -17.64 -13.26
CA TRP A 68 -5.93 -17.63 -11.81
C TRP A 68 -6.64 -16.36 -11.30
N LEU A 69 -6.33 -15.19 -11.88
CA LEU A 69 -7.04 -13.93 -11.53
C LEU A 69 -8.53 -14.03 -11.83
N LEU A 70 -8.89 -14.61 -12.98
CA LEU A 70 -10.29 -14.81 -13.37
C LEU A 70 -11.05 -15.80 -12.47
N GLU A 71 -10.33 -16.66 -11.76
CA GLU A 71 -10.87 -17.58 -10.76
C GLU A 71 -10.93 -16.97 -9.37
N GLU A 72 -9.94 -16.13 -8.98
CA GLU A 72 -9.86 -15.52 -7.65
C GLU A 72 -10.80 -14.31 -7.48
N ILE A 73 -10.82 -13.39 -8.43
CA ILE A 73 -11.70 -12.21 -8.34
C ILE A 73 -13.16 -12.61 -8.08
N PRO A 74 -13.74 -13.63 -8.75
CA PRO A 74 -15.08 -14.11 -8.46
C PRO A 74 -15.31 -14.56 -7.02
N ARG A 75 -14.34 -15.17 -6.37
CA ARG A 75 -14.47 -15.64 -4.99
C ARG A 75 -14.79 -14.51 -4.01
N PHE A 76 -14.24 -13.33 -4.23
CA PHE A 76 -14.57 -12.14 -3.44
C PHE A 76 -15.96 -11.61 -3.73
N LEU A 77 -16.54 -11.93 -4.90
CA LEU A 77 -17.84 -11.46 -5.35
C LEU A 77 -18.97 -12.50 -5.16
N THR A 78 -18.70 -13.58 -4.44
CA THR A 78 -19.67 -14.65 -4.15
C THR A 78 -20.31 -15.30 -5.39
N SER A 79 -19.55 -15.48 -6.49
CA SER A 79 -20.01 -16.10 -7.72
C SER A 79 -18.88 -16.79 -8.47
N ASP A 80 -19.06 -18.04 -8.84
CA ASP A 80 -18.09 -18.86 -9.59
C ASP A 80 -18.15 -18.63 -11.12
N ASN A 81 -19.08 -17.81 -11.59
CA ASN A 81 -19.26 -17.53 -13.00
C ASN A 81 -18.69 -16.17 -13.39
N PHE A 82 -17.61 -16.17 -14.19
CA PHE A 82 -16.93 -14.95 -14.63
C PHE A 82 -17.85 -13.93 -15.29
N ASN A 83 -18.79 -14.36 -16.15
CA ASN A 83 -19.74 -13.45 -16.80
C ASN A 83 -20.65 -12.73 -15.79
N ILE A 84 -21.02 -13.42 -14.71
CA ILE A 84 -21.81 -12.81 -13.63
C ILE A 84 -20.95 -11.79 -12.87
N VAL A 85 -19.68 -12.09 -12.65
CA VAL A 85 -18.71 -11.18 -12.00
C VAL A 85 -18.53 -9.92 -12.81
N VAL A 86 -18.25 -10.04 -14.11
CA VAL A 86 -18.14 -8.88 -15.02
C VAL A 86 -19.42 -8.07 -14.98
N LYS A 87 -20.58 -8.71 -15.01
CA LYS A 87 -21.89 -8.03 -14.91
C LYS A 87 -22.06 -7.29 -13.59
N LYS A 88 -21.67 -7.90 -12.46
CA LYS A 88 -21.72 -7.25 -11.13
C LYS A 88 -20.78 -6.05 -11.07
N LEU A 89 -19.53 -6.21 -11.52
CA LEU A 89 -18.57 -5.11 -11.57
C LEU A 89 -19.00 -3.97 -12.50
N LYS A 90 -19.70 -4.26 -13.58
CA LYS A 90 -20.33 -3.23 -14.45
C LYS A 90 -21.44 -2.45 -13.73
N GLN A 91 -22.21 -3.10 -12.87
CA GLN A 91 -23.29 -2.47 -12.12
C GLN A 91 -22.77 -1.69 -10.89
N SER A 92 -21.75 -2.22 -10.22
CA SER A 92 -21.12 -1.62 -9.05
C SER A 92 -19.61 -1.83 -9.11
N PRO A 93 -18.85 -0.94 -9.79
CA PRO A 93 -17.42 -1.08 -9.93
C PRO A 93 -16.71 -1.01 -8.57
N GLN A 94 -16.03 -2.10 -8.21
CA GLN A 94 -15.19 -2.19 -7.01
C GLN A 94 -13.73 -2.00 -7.36
N GLY A 95 -12.98 -1.33 -6.50
CA GLY A 95 -11.52 -1.19 -6.66
C GLY A 95 -10.82 -2.53 -6.47
N ILE A 96 -9.91 -2.89 -7.38
CA ILE A 96 -9.11 -4.11 -7.30
C ILE A 96 -7.66 -3.71 -7.02
N PHE A 97 -7.14 -4.11 -5.86
CA PHE A 97 -5.78 -3.82 -5.41
C PHE A 97 -4.90 -5.05 -5.61
N ILE A 98 -3.86 -4.92 -6.44
CA ILE A 98 -2.91 -5.98 -6.73
C ILE A 98 -1.56 -5.63 -6.10
N ASP A 99 -1.26 -6.26 -4.98
CA ASP A 99 0.00 -6.04 -4.26
C ASP A 99 1.13 -6.95 -4.78
N GLU A 100 2.37 -6.52 -4.58
CA GLU A 100 3.59 -7.20 -5.02
C GLU A 100 3.61 -7.47 -6.54
N ILE A 101 3.15 -6.51 -7.35
CA ILE A 101 3.11 -6.63 -8.82
C ILE A 101 4.46 -7.01 -9.43
N ASP A 102 5.57 -6.82 -8.72
CA ASP A 102 6.91 -7.21 -9.12
C ASP A 102 6.98 -8.67 -9.58
N TYR A 103 6.19 -9.56 -8.97
CA TYR A 103 6.07 -10.97 -9.36
C TYR A 103 5.38 -11.17 -10.73
N LEU A 104 4.55 -10.23 -11.17
CA LEU A 104 3.86 -10.31 -12.46
C LEU A 104 4.68 -9.74 -13.62
N MET A 105 5.82 -9.11 -13.34
CA MET A 105 6.65 -8.44 -14.37
C MET A 105 7.23 -9.38 -15.43
N ASN A 106 7.27 -10.68 -15.16
CA ASN A 106 7.67 -11.69 -16.14
C ASN A 106 6.48 -12.28 -16.90
N ASN A 107 5.26 -11.94 -16.49
CA ASN A 107 4.01 -12.40 -17.09
C ASN A 107 3.09 -11.21 -17.40
N TYR A 108 3.49 -10.36 -18.33
CA TYR A 108 2.74 -9.16 -18.70
C TYR A 108 1.31 -9.44 -19.19
N LYS A 109 1.04 -10.67 -19.71
CA LYS A 109 -0.31 -11.09 -20.10
C LYS A 109 -1.30 -11.05 -18.94
N THR A 110 -0.83 -11.33 -17.73
CA THR A 110 -1.66 -11.20 -16.51
C THR A 110 -2.04 -9.75 -16.25
N ILE A 111 -1.12 -8.81 -16.51
CA ILE A 111 -1.38 -7.37 -16.37
C ILE A 111 -2.37 -6.90 -17.45
N GLU A 112 -2.25 -7.43 -18.69
CA GLU A 112 -3.21 -7.16 -19.77
C GLU A 112 -4.61 -7.68 -19.43
N THR A 113 -4.71 -8.86 -18.80
CA THR A 113 -6.01 -9.38 -18.31
C THR A 113 -6.67 -8.43 -17.33
N LEU A 114 -5.91 -7.87 -16.39
CA LEU A 114 -6.42 -6.87 -15.43
C LEU A 114 -6.86 -5.59 -16.16
N ARG A 115 -6.08 -5.12 -17.12
CA ARG A 115 -6.48 -3.99 -17.98
C ARG A 115 -7.81 -4.26 -18.68
N ASP A 116 -7.97 -5.44 -19.27
CA ASP A 116 -9.21 -5.81 -19.99
C ASP A 116 -10.41 -5.83 -19.02
N ILE A 117 -10.22 -6.26 -17.75
CA ILE A 117 -11.24 -6.13 -16.70
C ILE A 117 -11.60 -4.66 -16.45
N ASN A 118 -10.60 -3.76 -16.35
CA ASN A 118 -10.85 -2.33 -16.21
C ASN A 118 -11.63 -1.77 -17.41
N ASP A 119 -11.18 -2.08 -18.64
CA ASP A 119 -11.80 -1.60 -19.87
C ASP A 119 -13.25 -2.10 -20.01
N GLU A 120 -13.55 -3.34 -19.59
CA GLU A 120 -14.90 -3.89 -19.63
C GLU A 120 -15.83 -3.42 -18.53
N THR A 121 -15.32 -3.24 -17.32
CA THR A 121 -16.15 -3.06 -16.12
C THR A 121 -16.14 -1.64 -15.57
N GLY A 122 -15.11 -0.85 -15.91
CA GLY A 122 -14.85 0.45 -15.30
C GLY A 122 -14.36 0.36 -13.85
N SER A 123 -14.06 -0.84 -13.35
CA SER A 123 -13.53 -1.06 -12.01
C SER A 123 -12.11 -0.50 -11.90
N PRO A 124 -11.80 0.34 -10.90
CA PRO A 124 -10.44 0.83 -10.69
C PRO A 124 -9.47 -0.31 -10.38
N ILE A 125 -8.32 -0.34 -11.05
CA ILE A 125 -7.24 -1.30 -10.79
C ILE A 125 -6.04 -0.55 -10.22
N ILE A 126 -5.59 -0.94 -9.04
CA ILE A 126 -4.48 -0.31 -8.35
C ILE A 126 -3.36 -1.34 -8.19
N PHE A 127 -2.25 -1.11 -8.86
CA PHE A 127 -1.05 -1.92 -8.75
C PHE A 127 -0.13 -1.36 -7.67
N ILE A 128 0.40 -2.24 -6.82
CA ILE A 128 1.31 -1.88 -5.75
C ILE A 128 2.61 -2.69 -5.91
N GLY A 129 3.75 -2.02 -5.94
CA GLY A 129 5.03 -2.67 -6.13
C GLY A 129 6.25 -1.90 -5.63
N MET A 130 7.43 -2.39 -5.96
CA MET A 130 8.70 -1.73 -5.69
C MET A 130 9.12 -0.83 -6.86
N GLY A 131 10.16 0.01 -6.67
CA GLY A 131 10.66 0.89 -7.72
C GLY A 131 11.15 0.16 -8.99
N LEU A 132 11.49 -1.12 -8.87
CA LEU A 132 11.87 -1.95 -10.01
C LEU A 132 10.66 -2.27 -10.92
N ALA A 133 9.48 -2.49 -10.35
CA ALA A 133 8.25 -2.69 -11.10
C ALA A 133 7.92 -1.48 -11.99
N HIS A 134 8.01 -0.27 -11.45
CA HIS A 134 7.81 0.97 -12.21
C HIS A 134 8.72 1.04 -13.43
N ARG A 135 10.04 0.86 -13.25
CA ARG A 135 11.02 0.88 -14.37
C ARG A 135 10.77 -0.19 -15.42
N LYS A 136 10.28 -1.37 -15.02
CA LYS A 136 9.92 -2.43 -15.97
C LYS A 136 8.66 -2.09 -16.74
N LEU A 137 7.63 -1.55 -16.07
CA LEU A 137 6.39 -1.12 -16.72
C LEU A 137 6.62 0.00 -17.75
N GLU A 138 7.50 0.95 -17.49
CA GLU A 138 7.87 2.02 -18.43
C GLU A 138 8.37 1.47 -19.79
N ARG A 139 8.96 0.27 -19.80
CA ARG A 139 9.41 -0.37 -21.04
C ARG A 139 8.25 -0.89 -21.92
N TYR A 140 7.10 -1.12 -21.30
CA TYR A 140 5.87 -1.55 -21.98
C TYR A 140 4.95 -0.33 -22.21
N LYS A 141 5.34 0.56 -23.14
CA LYS A 141 4.66 1.84 -23.38
C LYS A 141 3.14 1.71 -23.47
N HIS A 142 2.63 0.72 -24.23
CA HIS A 142 1.20 0.48 -24.41
C HIS A 142 0.44 0.14 -23.11
N LEU A 143 1.13 -0.43 -22.12
CA LEU A 143 0.57 -0.64 -20.78
C LEU A 143 0.76 0.61 -19.91
N TYR A 144 1.94 1.22 -19.98
CA TYR A 144 2.28 2.38 -19.18
C TYR A 144 1.38 3.58 -19.47
N ASP A 145 1.03 3.80 -20.73
CA ASP A 145 0.12 4.87 -21.17
C ASP A 145 -1.32 4.71 -20.62
N ARG A 146 -1.66 3.54 -20.06
CA ARG A 146 -2.95 3.29 -19.41
C ARG A 146 -2.97 3.65 -17.93
N PHE A 147 -1.81 3.89 -17.32
CA PHE A 147 -1.76 4.35 -15.94
C PHE A 147 -2.14 5.84 -15.89
N SER A 148 -3.33 6.10 -15.39
CA SER A 148 -3.85 7.46 -15.25
C SER A 148 -3.46 8.14 -13.94
N GLU A 149 -2.96 7.37 -12.97
CA GLU A 149 -2.44 7.85 -11.69
C GLU A 149 -1.16 7.05 -11.33
N ILE A 150 -0.10 7.76 -10.95
CA ILE A 150 1.16 7.16 -10.53
C ILE A 150 1.62 7.84 -9.24
N LEU A 151 1.85 7.07 -8.19
CA LEU A 151 2.28 7.57 -6.89
C LEU A 151 3.54 6.86 -6.43
N LYS A 152 4.57 7.62 -6.13
CA LYS A 152 5.75 7.13 -5.43
C LYS A 152 5.60 7.34 -3.93
N PHE A 153 5.75 6.28 -3.15
CA PHE A 153 5.90 6.36 -1.70
C PHE A 153 7.32 6.81 -1.37
N GLU A 154 7.40 7.93 -0.68
CA GLU A 154 8.67 8.50 -0.24
C GLU A 154 9.00 8.10 1.20
N THR A 155 10.26 8.28 1.60
CA THR A 155 10.67 8.16 3.00
C THR A 155 9.97 9.22 3.86
N PHE A 156 9.82 8.93 5.15
CA PHE A 156 9.12 9.84 6.05
C PHE A 156 9.93 11.09 6.34
N GLY A 157 9.25 12.23 6.39
CA GLY A 157 9.76 13.43 7.01
C GLY A 157 9.60 13.38 8.54
N ILE A 158 10.29 14.29 9.25
CA ILE A 158 10.25 14.38 10.72
C ILE A 158 8.82 14.53 11.27
N ASN A 159 7.95 15.24 10.57
CA ASN A 159 6.55 15.44 10.97
C ASN A 159 5.73 14.15 10.90
N ASP A 160 5.97 13.31 9.89
CA ASP A 160 5.33 12.00 9.78
C ASP A 160 5.87 11.04 10.84
N LEU A 161 7.19 11.06 11.09
CA LEU A 161 7.80 10.27 12.15
C LEU A 161 7.23 10.63 13.52
N SER A 162 7.18 11.91 13.87
CA SER A 162 6.59 12.38 15.12
C SER A 162 5.12 11.93 15.26
N ARG A 163 4.35 11.98 14.17
CA ARG A 163 2.97 11.48 14.16
C ARG A 163 2.90 9.97 14.38
N ILE A 164 3.78 9.19 13.75
CA ILE A 164 3.85 7.74 13.91
C ILE A 164 4.15 7.40 15.37
N ILE A 165 5.18 7.99 15.94
CA ILE A 165 5.59 7.77 17.35
C ILE A 165 4.45 8.13 18.29
N ASN A 166 3.90 9.35 18.20
CA ASN A 166 2.86 9.84 19.12
C ASN A 166 1.55 9.05 19.04
N GLN A 167 1.24 8.43 17.90
CA GLN A 167 0.00 7.65 17.75
C GLN A 167 0.18 6.18 18.10
N LEU A 168 1.34 5.59 17.79
CA LEU A 168 1.57 4.17 18.00
C LEU A 168 2.13 3.87 19.39
N SER A 169 2.97 4.74 19.95
CA SER A 169 3.60 4.50 21.25
C SER A 169 2.68 4.81 22.42
N GLU A 170 2.73 3.93 23.42
CA GLU A 170 2.14 4.14 24.75
C GLU A 170 3.10 4.89 25.70
N VAL A 171 4.39 4.93 25.34
CA VAL A 171 5.44 5.62 26.09
C VAL A 171 5.83 6.89 25.35
N ARG A 172 6.08 7.97 26.07
CA ARG A 172 6.49 9.24 25.49
C ARG A 172 7.94 9.15 24.98
N PHE A 173 8.17 9.66 23.77
CA PHE A 173 9.52 9.91 23.24
C PHE A 173 9.81 11.41 23.31
N THR A 174 10.99 11.76 23.79
CA THR A 174 11.43 13.15 23.81
C THR A 174 11.74 13.67 22.40
N PRO A 175 11.74 15.00 22.15
CA PRO A 175 12.06 15.55 20.85
C PRO A 175 13.43 15.11 20.31
N ASP A 176 14.45 15.10 21.16
CA ASP A 176 15.81 14.66 20.83
C ASP A 176 15.88 13.15 20.50
N ALA A 177 15.11 12.30 21.18
CA ALA A 177 14.93 10.90 20.83
C ALA A 177 14.28 10.74 19.46
N THR A 178 13.27 11.55 19.16
CA THR A 178 12.60 11.56 17.84
C THR A 178 13.56 11.98 16.73
N GLU A 179 14.38 13.01 16.94
CA GLU A 179 15.40 13.45 16.00
C GLU A 179 16.50 12.37 15.81
N TYR A 180 16.88 11.69 16.88
CA TYR A 180 17.81 10.57 16.82
C TYR A 180 17.26 9.43 15.95
N ILE A 181 15.99 9.05 16.13
CA ILE A 181 15.33 8.06 15.30
C ILE A 181 15.32 8.51 13.83
N PHE A 182 14.97 9.77 13.58
CA PHE A 182 14.92 10.31 12.22
C PHE A 182 16.27 10.26 11.51
N SER A 183 17.36 10.45 12.23
CA SER A 183 18.71 10.39 11.66
C SER A 183 19.14 8.99 11.22
N LYS A 184 18.56 7.94 11.82
CA LYS A 184 18.96 6.53 11.59
C LYS A 184 17.94 5.68 10.87
N TYR A 185 16.65 5.98 11.01
CA TYR A 185 15.55 5.14 10.55
C TYR A 185 14.57 5.93 9.68
N ASN A 186 14.30 5.42 8.49
CA ASN A 186 13.43 6.09 7.52
C ASN A 186 12.34 5.17 6.95
N ARG A 187 12.20 3.94 7.47
CA ARG A 187 11.21 2.95 7.01
C ARG A 187 10.21 2.64 8.12
N PHE A 188 8.93 2.63 7.78
CA PHE A 188 7.84 2.39 8.73
C PHE A 188 8.03 1.09 9.54
N ARG A 189 8.44 0.00 8.87
CA ARG A 189 8.69 -1.29 9.53
C ARG A 189 9.78 -1.18 10.62
N GLN A 190 10.87 -0.49 10.33
CA GLN A 190 11.96 -0.28 11.31
C GLN A 190 11.50 0.55 12.48
N ILE A 191 10.74 1.62 12.22
CA ILE A 191 10.20 2.52 13.26
C ILE A 191 9.24 1.76 14.19
N VAL A 192 8.33 0.94 13.63
CA VAL A 192 7.39 0.13 14.42
C VAL A 192 8.12 -0.89 15.29
N GLN A 193 9.14 -1.57 14.74
CA GLN A 193 9.96 -2.50 15.51
C GLN A 193 10.70 -1.79 16.66
N LEU A 194 11.26 -0.62 16.38
CA LEU A 194 11.95 0.19 17.36
C LEU A 194 11.01 0.65 18.49
N ILE A 195 9.83 1.18 18.15
CA ILE A 195 8.83 1.57 19.15
C ILE A 195 8.50 0.38 20.06
N ASN A 196 8.24 -0.79 19.49
CA ASN A 196 7.93 -1.98 20.27
C ASN A 196 9.08 -2.40 21.19
N GLN A 197 10.32 -2.32 20.71
CA GLN A 197 11.52 -2.60 21.52
C GLN A 197 11.65 -1.62 22.68
N MET A 198 11.49 -0.32 22.44
CA MET A 198 11.60 0.72 23.46
C MET A 198 10.46 0.65 24.49
N GLU A 199 9.23 0.31 24.08
CA GLU A 199 8.12 0.11 25.02
C GLU A 199 8.36 -1.07 25.96
N ASN A 200 8.90 -2.18 25.46
CA ASN A 200 9.24 -3.32 26.32
C ASN A 200 10.34 -2.93 27.33
N PHE A 201 11.39 -2.26 26.84
CA PHE A 201 12.45 -1.76 27.72
C PHE A 201 11.91 -0.78 28.79
N ALA A 202 11.03 0.14 28.40
CA ALA A 202 10.42 1.09 29.35
C ALA A 202 9.59 0.38 30.41
N LYS A 203 8.82 -0.66 30.04
CA LYS A 203 8.04 -1.48 30.97
C LYS A 203 8.94 -2.22 31.96
N ASP A 204 10.01 -2.84 31.47
CA ASP A 204 10.93 -3.62 32.33
C ASP A 204 11.69 -2.74 33.31
N ASN A 205 11.92 -1.47 32.99
CA ASN A 205 12.66 -0.50 33.78
C ASN A 205 11.76 0.56 34.48
N ASN A 206 10.43 0.42 34.39
CA ASN A 206 9.46 1.38 34.96
C ASN A 206 9.66 2.83 34.50
N LEU A 207 10.04 3.02 33.20
CA LEU A 207 10.26 4.32 32.59
C LEU A 207 8.94 4.87 32.03
N THR A 208 8.73 6.17 32.15
CA THR A 208 7.57 6.88 31.57
C THR A 208 7.89 7.57 30.24
N GLU A 209 9.18 7.76 29.96
CA GLU A 209 9.64 8.39 28.74
C GLU A 209 10.96 7.77 28.23
N ILE A 210 11.18 7.87 26.92
CA ILE A 210 12.39 7.46 26.23
C ILE A 210 13.15 8.70 25.77
N THR A 211 14.38 8.85 26.26
CA THR A 211 15.30 9.91 25.84
C THR A 211 16.32 9.41 24.83
N LYS A 212 17.05 10.33 24.22
CA LYS A 212 18.15 9.98 23.30
C LYS A 212 19.23 9.15 24.00
N GLU A 213 19.59 9.50 25.25
CA GLU A 213 20.62 8.79 26.03
C GLU A 213 20.24 7.33 26.27
N ILE A 214 18.97 7.08 26.60
CA ILE A 214 18.43 5.71 26.75
C ILE A 214 18.57 4.94 25.44
N MET A 215 18.23 5.57 24.32
CA MET A 215 18.33 4.93 23.01
C MET A 215 19.77 4.61 22.60
N GLU A 216 20.72 5.51 22.90
CA GLU A 216 22.15 5.30 22.61
C GLU A 216 22.77 4.18 23.45
N GLN A 217 22.20 3.84 24.60
CA GLN A 217 22.65 2.72 25.43
C GLN A 217 22.12 1.37 24.93
N ILE A 218 21.00 1.35 24.21
CA ILE A 218 20.28 0.12 23.84
C ILE A 218 20.57 -0.27 22.36
N LEU A 219 20.84 0.69 21.50
CA LEU A 219 21.02 0.54 20.04
C LEU A 219 22.45 0.65 19.59
#